data_d72cc0af41ccfe71bed7bd6a2b2a3bd0
#
_entry.id   d72cc0af41ccfe71bed7bd6a2b2a3bd0
#
_cell.length_a   1.000
_cell.length_b   1.000
_cell.length_c   1.000
_cell.angle_alpha   90.00
_cell.angle_beta   90.00
_cell.angle_gamma   90.00
#
_symmetry.space_group_name_H-M   'P 1'
#
loop_
_entity.id
_entity.type
_entity.pdbx_description
1 polymer ?
#
loop_
_entity_poly.entity_id
_entity_poly.type
_entity_poly.pdbx_seq_one_letter_code
_entity_poly.pdbx_strand_id
1 'polypeptide(L)'
;MSKIQFPVDNLQNFLEIKNQTENSADLYFYGDIVSSWWGAWDDTDQYPEAVKNFLDGVKGKDLNIHINSGGGSVFAGITIYNMLKNHSGFKTVYIDGLAASIASVIALAGDKVVMRTGSSFMIHKPMFGIWGMYNSDEFRKMATDLDSIQECIM
;
A
#
# COMPACT_ATOMS: atom_id res chain seq x y z
N MET A 1 21.07 32.97 -2.08
CA MET A 1 20.12 31.85 -2.27
C MET A 1 20.25 30.94 -1.05
N SER A 2 19.35 31.05 -0.09
CA SER A 2 19.32 30.19 1.09
C SER A 2 18.82 28.81 0.68
N LYS A 3 19.61 27.77 0.93
CA LYS A 3 19.16 26.37 0.79
C LYS A 3 18.06 26.14 1.83
N ILE A 4 16.86 25.83 1.38
CA ILE A 4 15.80 25.33 2.24
C ILE A 4 16.25 23.97 2.72
N GLN A 5 16.64 23.89 3.97
CA GLN A 5 17.01 22.64 4.64
C GLN A 5 15.70 22.07 5.21
N PHE A 6 15.16 21.05 4.55
CA PHE A 6 14.02 20.31 5.10
C PHE A 6 14.54 19.48 6.29
N PRO A 7 13.80 19.45 7.42
CA PRO A 7 14.19 18.61 8.55
C PRO A 7 14.11 17.13 8.15
N VAL A 8 15.25 16.49 8.10
CA VAL A 8 15.40 15.06 7.75
C VAL A 8 14.88 14.16 8.87
N ASP A 9 14.62 14.71 10.04
CA ASP A 9 14.22 13.99 11.25
C ASP A 9 12.80 13.42 11.18
N ASN A 10 11.93 13.89 10.27
CA ASN A 10 10.58 13.37 10.13
C ASN A 10 10.48 12.12 9.25
N LEU A 11 11.53 11.77 8.49
CA LEU A 11 11.51 10.56 7.65
C LEU A 11 11.66 9.26 8.46
N GLN A 12 12.07 9.33 9.71
CA GLN A 12 12.22 8.15 10.58
C GLN A 12 10.90 7.73 11.26
N ASN A 13 9.87 8.58 11.24
CA ASN A 13 8.60 8.32 11.93
C ASN A 13 7.53 7.66 11.07
N PHE A 14 7.72 7.52 9.76
CA PHE A 14 6.70 7.03 8.81
C PHE A 14 6.40 5.53 8.91
N LEU A 15 7.35 4.75 9.39
CA LEU A 15 7.15 3.36 9.75
C LEU A 15 7.87 3.14 11.09
N GLU A 16 7.24 3.52 12.18
CA GLU A 16 7.67 3.04 13.48
C GLU A 16 7.56 1.52 13.48
N ILE A 17 8.70 0.84 13.67
CA ILE A 17 8.71 -0.57 14.02
C ILE A 17 8.13 -0.64 15.43
N LYS A 18 6.78 -0.61 15.50
CA LYS A 18 6.06 -0.81 16.75
C LYS A 18 6.06 -2.31 17.03
N ASN A 19 6.43 -2.68 18.25
CA ASN A 19 6.41 -4.06 18.73
C ASN A 19 7.34 -5.04 17.99
N GLN A 20 8.54 -4.61 17.59
CA GLN A 20 9.54 -5.54 17.09
C GLN A 20 10.01 -6.48 18.21
N THR A 21 9.82 -7.78 18.02
CA THR A 21 10.46 -8.83 18.83
C THR A 21 11.69 -9.39 18.09
N GLU A 22 12.38 -10.36 18.69
CA GLU A 22 13.44 -11.10 17.99
C GLU A 22 12.91 -11.78 16.72
N ASN A 23 11.67 -12.27 16.73
CA ASN A 23 11.11 -13.15 15.71
C ASN A 23 9.99 -12.52 14.87
N SER A 24 9.45 -11.36 15.24
CA SER A 24 8.31 -10.74 14.55
C SER A 24 8.39 -9.21 14.51
N ALA A 25 7.70 -8.61 13.56
CA ALA A 25 7.53 -7.17 13.43
C ALA A 25 6.11 -6.83 12.94
N ASP A 26 5.60 -5.67 13.37
CA ASP A 26 4.30 -5.17 12.96
C ASP A 26 4.46 -4.12 11.87
N LEU A 27 3.63 -4.20 10.82
CA LEU A 27 3.56 -3.26 9.69
C LEU A 27 2.13 -2.75 9.56
N TYR A 28 1.94 -1.43 9.49
CA TYR A 28 0.62 -0.80 9.44
C TYR A 28 0.37 -0.09 8.11
N PHE A 29 -0.76 -0.40 7.47
CA PHE A 29 -1.32 0.29 6.32
C PHE A 29 -2.60 1.02 6.77
N TYR A 30 -2.42 2.21 7.39
CA TYR A 30 -3.50 3.01 7.97
C TYR A 30 -3.59 4.37 7.25
N GLY A 31 -3.88 4.38 6.00
CA GLY A 31 -3.97 5.57 5.17
C GLY A 31 -4.04 5.20 3.71
N ASP A 32 -3.79 6.15 2.83
CA ASP A 32 -3.82 5.93 1.40
C ASP A 32 -2.53 5.26 0.90
N ILE A 33 -2.65 4.47 -0.17
CA ILE A 33 -1.53 3.89 -0.89
C ILE A 33 -1.13 4.87 -1.99
N VAL A 34 0.03 5.50 -1.84
CA VAL A 34 0.51 6.54 -2.75
C VAL A 34 1.76 6.11 -3.50
N SER A 35 2.06 6.77 -4.62
CA SER A 35 3.17 6.35 -5.50
C SER A 35 4.54 6.68 -4.92
N SER A 36 4.63 7.73 -4.12
CA SER A 36 5.86 8.23 -3.51
C SER A 36 5.55 9.18 -2.35
N TRP A 37 6.57 9.53 -1.59
CA TRP A 37 6.46 10.48 -0.49
C TRP A 37 5.86 11.85 -0.86
N TRP A 38 6.01 12.32 -2.11
CA TRP A 38 5.38 13.55 -2.60
C TRP A 38 3.86 13.48 -2.69
N GLY A 39 3.29 12.28 -2.77
CA GLY A 39 1.86 12.04 -2.75
C GLY A 39 1.32 11.75 -1.36
N ALA A 40 2.17 11.62 -0.36
CA ALA A 40 1.78 11.42 1.02
C ALA A 40 1.40 12.77 1.66
N TRP A 41 0.12 12.92 1.96
CA TRP A 41 -0.44 14.13 2.61
C TRP A 41 -0.67 13.90 4.10
N ASP A 42 -0.75 12.63 4.51
CA ASP A 42 -0.94 12.21 5.88
C ASP A 42 0.24 11.32 6.31
N ASP A 43 0.60 11.38 7.58
CA ASP A 43 1.68 10.58 8.17
C ASP A 43 1.38 9.07 8.15
N THR A 44 0.13 8.69 7.89
CA THR A 44 -0.33 7.30 7.76
C THR A 44 -0.27 6.75 6.34
N ASP A 45 -0.09 7.60 5.32
CA ASP A 45 -0.01 7.20 3.93
C ASP A 45 1.21 6.32 3.65
N GLN A 46 1.03 5.29 2.83
CA GLN A 46 2.07 4.29 2.57
C GLN A 46 2.51 4.30 1.11
N TYR A 47 3.79 4.17 0.88
CA TYR A 47 4.39 4.12 -0.45
C TYR A 47 5.50 3.04 -0.52
N PRO A 48 5.82 2.54 -1.73
CA PRO A 48 6.72 1.38 -1.89
C PRO A 48 8.08 1.53 -1.23
N GLU A 49 8.70 2.71 -1.28
CA GLU A 49 10.03 2.93 -0.71
C GLU A 49 10.01 2.81 0.82
N ALA A 50 8.98 3.32 1.49
CA ALA A 50 8.82 3.19 2.94
C ALA A 50 8.68 1.71 3.34
N VAL A 51 7.83 0.96 2.62
CA VAL A 51 7.65 -0.48 2.86
C VAL A 51 8.95 -1.26 2.60
N LYS A 52 9.68 -0.92 1.52
CA LYS A 52 10.98 -1.52 1.24
C LYS A 52 11.97 -1.32 2.39
N ASN A 53 12.10 -0.09 2.87
CA ASN A 53 13.02 0.25 3.96
C ASN A 53 12.65 -0.50 5.26
N PHE A 54 11.35 -0.60 5.55
CA PHE A 54 10.87 -1.41 6.67
C PHE A 54 11.27 -2.89 6.51
N LEU A 55 10.98 -3.50 5.36
CA LEU A 55 11.28 -4.92 5.10
C LEU A 55 12.79 -5.21 5.13
N ASP A 56 13.62 -4.27 4.70
CA ASP A 56 15.08 -4.39 4.79
C ASP A 56 15.56 -4.46 6.25
N GLY A 57 14.86 -3.79 7.17
CA GLY A 57 15.16 -3.81 8.61
C GLY A 57 14.68 -5.06 9.36
N VAL A 58 13.77 -5.84 8.77
CA VAL A 58 13.10 -6.99 9.43
C VAL A 58 13.25 -8.31 8.67
N LYS A 59 14.33 -8.45 7.91
CA LYS A 59 14.60 -9.64 7.08
C LYS A 59 14.47 -10.95 7.87
N GLY A 60 13.65 -11.86 7.36
CA GLY A 60 13.46 -13.20 7.93
C GLY A 60 12.53 -13.26 9.15
N LYS A 61 12.03 -12.12 9.64
CA LYS A 61 11.05 -12.10 10.72
C LYS A 61 9.65 -12.36 10.21
N ASP A 62 8.81 -12.91 11.07
CA ASP A 62 7.37 -12.98 10.79
C ASP A 62 6.76 -11.57 10.82
N LEU A 63 5.76 -11.34 9.98
CA LEU A 63 5.08 -10.05 9.90
C LEU A 63 3.62 -10.14 10.39
N ASN A 64 3.25 -9.21 11.27
CA ASN A 64 1.85 -8.88 11.53
C ASN A 64 1.52 -7.62 10.73
N ILE A 65 0.68 -7.76 9.74
CA ILE A 65 0.34 -6.67 8.82
C ILE A 65 -1.08 -6.20 9.15
N HIS A 66 -1.19 -4.96 9.59
CA HIS A 66 -2.45 -4.34 9.98
C HIS A 66 -2.96 -3.43 8.88
N ILE A 67 -4.20 -3.61 8.44
CA ILE A 67 -4.78 -2.84 7.33
C ILE A 67 -6.05 -2.12 7.77
N ASN A 68 -6.06 -0.81 7.55
CA ASN A 68 -7.22 0.07 7.59
C ASN A 68 -7.05 1.15 6.52
N SER A 69 -7.33 0.80 5.24
CA SER A 69 -7.01 1.62 4.08
C SER A 69 -8.13 1.57 3.03
N GLY A 70 -8.41 2.74 2.46
CA GLY A 70 -9.29 2.90 1.30
C GLY A 70 -8.65 2.46 -0.03
N GLY A 71 -7.36 2.19 -0.04
CA GLY A 71 -6.60 1.86 -1.25
C GLY A 71 -5.80 3.04 -1.79
N GLY A 72 -5.81 3.25 -3.11
CA GLY A 72 -5.08 4.34 -3.77
C GLY A 72 -4.40 3.93 -5.06
N SER A 73 -3.10 4.23 -5.23
CA SER A 73 -2.33 3.94 -6.43
C SER A 73 -2.20 2.44 -6.68
N VAL A 74 -2.75 1.97 -7.80
CA VAL A 74 -2.73 0.56 -8.18
C VAL A 74 -1.28 0.04 -8.32
N PHE A 75 -0.42 0.76 -9.04
CA PHE A 75 0.96 0.32 -9.26
C PHE A 75 1.81 0.32 -7.99
N ALA A 76 1.57 1.29 -7.09
CA ALA A 76 2.20 1.28 -5.77
C ALA A 76 1.78 0.05 -4.96
N GLY A 77 0.48 -0.25 -4.95
CA GLY A 77 -0.04 -1.41 -4.23
C GLY A 77 0.44 -2.74 -4.80
N ILE A 78 0.52 -2.90 -6.13
CA ILE A 78 1.10 -4.09 -6.77
C ILE A 78 2.58 -4.24 -6.36
N THR A 79 3.33 -3.14 -6.34
CA THR A 79 4.74 -3.15 -5.92
C THR A 79 4.86 -3.61 -4.47
N ILE A 80 4.05 -3.06 -3.57
CA ILE A 80 4.01 -3.46 -2.16
C ILE A 80 3.60 -4.94 -2.01
N TYR A 81 2.57 -5.39 -2.71
CA TYR A 81 2.16 -6.79 -2.74
C TYR A 81 3.33 -7.72 -3.09
N ASN A 82 4.05 -7.41 -4.17
CA ASN A 82 5.19 -8.22 -4.60
C ASN A 82 6.34 -8.21 -3.58
N MET A 83 6.62 -7.08 -2.94
CA MET A 83 7.61 -7.00 -1.87
C MET A 83 7.23 -7.90 -0.68
N LEU A 84 5.97 -7.87 -0.26
CA LEU A 84 5.46 -8.72 0.81
C LEU A 84 5.49 -10.20 0.43
N LYS A 85 5.09 -10.56 -0.79
CA LYS A 85 5.17 -11.96 -1.28
C LYS A 85 6.59 -12.49 -1.29
N ASN A 86 7.59 -11.65 -1.59
CA ASN A 86 8.99 -12.02 -1.60
C ASN A 86 9.64 -12.06 -0.20
N HIS A 87 8.96 -11.54 0.82
CA HIS A 87 9.45 -11.61 2.19
C HIS A 87 9.37 -13.05 2.73
N SER A 88 10.47 -13.55 3.32
CA SER A 88 10.61 -14.96 3.70
C SER A 88 9.90 -15.35 5.01
N GLY A 89 9.57 -14.38 5.88
CA GLY A 89 8.85 -14.63 7.13
C GLY A 89 7.36 -14.91 6.89
N PHE A 90 6.72 -15.59 7.85
CA PHE A 90 5.27 -15.84 7.80
C PHE A 90 4.51 -14.51 7.99
N LYS A 91 3.51 -14.29 7.15
CA LYS A 91 2.72 -13.04 7.12
C LYS A 91 1.30 -13.27 7.58
N THR A 92 0.94 -12.71 8.74
CA THR A 92 -0.46 -12.65 9.18
C THR A 92 -0.99 -11.24 8.91
N VAL A 93 -2.02 -11.15 8.08
CA VAL A 93 -2.70 -9.88 7.78
C VAL A 93 -3.94 -9.76 8.64
N TYR A 94 -4.11 -8.65 9.32
CA TYR A 94 -5.28 -8.29 10.09
C TYR A 94 -6.03 -7.13 9.41
N ILE A 95 -7.28 -7.36 9.03
CA ILE A 95 -8.15 -6.28 8.56
C ILE A 95 -8.79 -5.66 9.79
N ASP A 96 -8.24 -4.54 10.24
CA ASP A 96 -8.67 -3.90 11.50
C ASP A 96 -9.95 -3.08 11.33
N GLY A 97 -10.15 -2.47 10.15
CA GLY A 97 -11.38 -1.73 9.81
C GLY A 97 -11.78 -1.93 8.35
N LEU A 98 -10.92 -1.54 7.42
CA LEU A 98 -11.21 -1.58 5.99
C LEU A 98 -9.99 -2.03 5.20
N ALA A 99 -10.18 -2.96 4.26
CA ALA A 99 -9.24 -3.24 3.19
C ALA A 99 -9.96 -3.04 1.85
N ALA A 100 -9.86 -1.86 1.26
CA ALA A 100 -10.58 -1.51 0.06
C ALA A 100 -9.66 -1.30 -1.14
N SER A 101 -10.20 -1.54 -2.35
CA SER A 101 -9.50 -1.30 -3.60
C SER A 101 -8.14 -2.02 -3.61
N ILE A 102 -7.04 -1.32 -3.93
CA ILE A 102 -5.70 -1.93 -3.99
C ILE A 102 -5.19 -2.42 -2.62
N ALA A 103 -5.70 -1.90 -1.51
CA ALA A 103 -5.37 -2.42 -0.18
C ALA A 103 -5.91 -3.86 0.03
N SER A 104 -7.00 -4.23 -0.64
CA SER A 104 -7.49 -5.60 -0.65
C SER A 104 -6.52 -6.56 -1.35
N VAL A 105 -5.88 -6.11 -2.41
CA VAL A 105 -4.83 -6.88 -3.10
C VAL A 105 -3.59 -7.04 -2.21
N ILE A 106 -3.16 -5.95 -1.55
CA ILE A 106 -2.06 -6.02 -0.58
C ILE A 106 -2.35 -7.05 0.52
N ALA A 107 -3.58 -7.12 1.03
CA ALA A 107 -3.98 -8.09 2.04
C ALA A 107 -3.78 -9.55 1.59
N LEU A 108 -3.93 -9.84 0.30
CA LEU A 108 -3.72 -11.18 -0.27
C LEU A 108 -2.24 -11.59 -0.36
N ALA A 109 -1.30 -10.70 -0.02
CA ALA A 109 0.10 -11.07 0.15
C ALA A 109 0.34 -11.91 1.41
N GLY A 110 -0.56 -11.87 2.38
CA GLY A 110 -0.48 -12.64 3.61
C GLY A 110 -0.60 -14.15 3.39
N ASP A 111 0.06 -14.92 4.25
CA ASP A 111 -0.11 -16.38 4.35
C ASP A 111 -1.38 -16.71 5.13
N LYS A 112 -1.82 -15.78 5.98
CA LYS A 112 -3.08 -15.84 6.73
C LYS A 112 -3.73 -14.45 6.74
N VAL A 113 -5.03 -14.39 6.46
CA VAL A 113 -5.82 -13.15 6.56
C VAL A 113 -6.88 -13.32 7.65
N VAL A 114 -6.93 -12.37 8.57
CA VAL A 114 -7.86 -12.33 9.69
C VAL A 114 -8.73 -11.08 9.56
N MET A 115 -10.01 -11.26 9.36
CA MET A 115 -10.98 -10.16 9.43
C MET A 115 -11.47 -9.97 10.87
N ARG A 116 -11.31 -8.77 11.39
CA ARG A 116 -11.85 -8.40 12.71
C ARG A 116 -13.36 -8.21 12.63
N THR A 117 -14.05 -8.41 13.75
CA THR A 117 -15.49 -8.14 13.82
C THR A 117 -15.79 -6.69 13.42
N GLY A 118 -16.68 -6.51 12.45
CA GLY A 118 -17.05 -5.20 11.93
C GLY A 118 -16.12 -4.65 10.85
N SER A 119 -15.03 -5.36 10.49
CA SER A 119 -14.19 -4.96 9.38
C SER A 119 -14.84 -5.28 8.03
N SER A 120 -14.43 -4.55 7.00
CA SER A 120 -14.89 -4.70 5.61
C SER A 120 -13.75 -5.01 4.67
N PHE A 121 -14.07 -5.79 3.63
CA PHE A 121 -13.17 -6.08 2.52
C PHE A 121 -13.89 -5.72 1.22
N MET A 122 -13.34 -4.78 0.43
CA MET A 122 -14.01 -4.27 -0.77
C MET A 122 -13.10 -4.34 -1.99
N ILE A 123 -13.65 -4.93 -3.05
CA ILE A 123 -12.99 -5.05 -4.35
C ILE A 123 -13.83 -4.31 -5.39
N HIS A 124 -13.19 -3.54 -6.24
CA HIS A 124 -13.78 -2.91 -7.41
C HIS A 124 -12.77 -2.83 -8.55
N LYS A 125 -13.26 -2.57 -9.74
CA LYS A 125 -12.39 -2.36 -10.90
C LYS A 125 -11.56 -1.08 -10.75
N PRO A 126 -10.36 -1.02 -11.35
CA PRO A 126 -9.57 0.21 -11.37
C PRO A 126 -10.34 1.35 -12.07
N MET A 127 -10.10 2.57 -11.62
CA MET A 127 -10.73 3.77 -12.18
C MET A 127 -9.71 4.90 -12.33
N PHE A 128 -9.95 5.78 -13.31
CA PHE A 128 -9.27 7.05 -13.43
C PHE A 128 -10.17 8.18 -12.93
N GLY A 129 -9.59 9.11 -12.16
CA GLY A 129 -10.12 10.46 -12.03
C GLY A 129 -9.51 11.31 -13.14
N ILE A 130 -10.33 11.84 -14.06
CA ILE A 130 -9.87 12.68 -15.17
C ILE A 130 -10.58 14.03 -15.16
N TRP A 131 -9.86 15.06 -15.58
CA TRP A 131 -10.37 16.40 -15.76
C TRP A 131 -9.86 16.96 -17.09
N GLY A 132 -10.76 17.44 -17.94
CA GLY A 132 -10.40 18.01 -19.24
C GLY A 132 -11.42 17.75 -20.35
N MET A 133 -11.05 18.12 -21.58
CA MET A 133 -11.81 17.82 -22.79
C MET A 133 -11.12 16.67 -23.52
N TYR A 134 -11.87 15.63 -23.82
CA TYR A 134 -11.37 14.41 -24.45
C TYR A 134 -12.27 14.04 -25.62
N ASN A 135 -11.68 13.56 -26.71
CA ASN A 135 -12.41 13.01 -27.86
C ASN A 135 -12.71 11.52 -27.67
N SER A 136 -13.47 10.95 -28.61
CA SER A 136 -13.90 9.55 -28.52
C SER A 136 -12.76 8.53 -28.55
N ASP A 137 -11.66 8.84 -29.25
CA ASP A 137 -10.53 7.92 -29.36
C ASP A 137 -9.70 7.90 -28.06
N GLU A 138 -9.57 9.05 -27.42
CA GLU A 138 -8.94 9.16 -26.10
C GLU A 138 -9.74 8.40 -25.02
N PHE A 139 -11.07 8.49 -25.02
CA PHE A 139 -11.90 7.69 -24.12
C PHE A 139 -11.75 6.19 -24.37
N ARG A 140 -11.72 5.75 -25.63
CA ARG A 140 -11.50 4.33 -25.95
C ARG A 140 -10.13 3.85 -25.48
N LYS A 141 -9.08 4.69 -25.67
CA LYS A 141 -7.75 4.37 -25.18
C LYS A 141 -7.74 4.24 -23.65
N MET A 142 -8.32 5.19 -22.92
CA MET A 142 -8.42 5.14 -21.47
C MET A 142 -9.16 3.89 -20.98
N ALA A 143 -10.23 3.49 -21.64
CA ALA A 143 -10.94 2.25 -21.33
C ALA A 143 -10.04 1.02 -21.51
N THR A 144 -9.30 0.94 -22.62
CA THR A 144 -8.33 -0.14 -22.87
C THR A 144 -7.22 -0.16 -21.84
N ASP A 145 -6.69 1.01 -21.45
CA ASP A 145 -5.66 1.13 -20.43
C ASP A 145 -6.17 0.62 -19.06
N LEU A 146 -7.44 0.92 -18.70
CA LEU A 146 -8.07 0.40 -17.46
C LEU A 146 -8.26 -1.12 -17.49
N ASP A 147 -8.67 -1.68 -18.64
CA ASP A 147 -8.78 -3.14 -18.78
C ASP A 147 -7.43 -3.81 -18.63
N SER A 148 -6.37 -3.25 -19.21
CA SER A 148 -4.99 -3.75 -19.07
C SER A 148 -4.51 -3.68 -17.61
N ILE A 149 -4.82 -2.60 -16.88
CA ILE A 149 -4.50 -2.48 -15.45
C ILE A 149 -5.26 -3.53 -14.64
N GLN A 150 -6.53 -3.78 -14.99
CA GLN A 150 -7.32 -4.82 -14.31
C GLN A 150 -6.70 -6.21 -14.47
N GLU A 151 -6.19 -6.55 -15.66
CA GLU A 151 -5.52 -7.83 -15.92
C GLU A 151 -4.25 -8.02 -15.05
N CYS A 152 -3.56 -6.92 -14.68
CA CYS A 152 -2.40 -6.99 -13.79
C CYS A 152 -2.75 -7.35 -12.33
N ILE A 153 -4.03 -7.24 -11.95
CA ILE A 153 -4.48 -7.42 -10.56
C ILE A 153 -5.17 -8.79 -10.38
N MET A 154 -5.62 -9.40 -11.47
CA MET A 154 -6.29 -10.71 -11.46
C MET A 154 -5.29 -11.87 -11.50
#